data_24ed096622651a1210b3655b329dc947
#
_entry.id   24ed096622651a1210b3655b329dc947
#
_cell.length_a   1.000
_cell.length_b   1.000
_cell.length_c   1.000
_cell.angle_alpha   90.00
_cell.angle_beta   90.00
_cell.angle_gamma   90.00
#
_symmetry.space_group_name_H-M   'P 1'
#
loop_
_entity.id
_entity.type
_entity.pdbx_description
1 polymer ?
#
loop_
_entity_poly.entity_id
_entity_poly.type
_entity_poly.pdbx_seq_one_letter_code
_entity_poly.pdbx_strand_id
1 'polypeptide(L)'
;RVGASADEQRKYANQGHPDFQAFHHDLYRAVGRGRWWVMEQQPGPVNWAPYNPSPLPGMVRLWSWEAFAHGAEAVCYFRWRQAPFAQEQMHAGLLRPDSVDAPAIVEARQVADEIKQTPDVQPAQSKVALMFDYDADWAWTIQPQGTGLSYFSLIFDHYRALRRAGLSVDILPPDSRDFSGYSLVLAPGMMHMPDDLKQALSTCDAEVLIGPRTAARDANMAIPVPLPPAFASLDVTVSRVETIRPDRPVALQSGGAVVGYLEELEGSAEVTLQTTTGAAVAMRTGHVTYMGGWGDDAVLNGLISDLCARAGLATLALPEGVRIRDTASERFWFNYNAEPITTNVGVLPAAGVLRVEVP
;
A
#
# COMPACT_ATOMS: atom_id res chain seq x y z
N ARG A 1 7.49 12.44 0.74
CA ARG A 1 7.59 11.23 -0.11
C ARG A 1 8.16 10.12 0.75
N VAL A 2 7.29 9.51 1.49
CA VAL A 2 7.64 8.48 2.46
C VAL A 2 8.08 7.22 1.70
N GLY A 3 9.21 6.63 2.10
CA GLY A 3 9.64 5.32 1.62
C GLY A 3 10.32 5.25 0.25
N ALA A 4 10.31 6.29 -0.57
CA ALA A 4 10.95 6.24 -1.88
C ALA A 4 12.45 6.55 -1.80
N SER A 5 13.28 5.66 -2.34
CA SER A 5 14.71 5.93 -2.52
C SER A 5 14.93 7.09 -3.50
N ALA A 6 16.14 7.69 -3.49
CA ALA A 6 16.47 8.72 -4.46
C ALA A 6 16.38 8.23 -5.92
N ASP A 7 16.65 6.96 -6.16
CA ASP A 7 16.55 6.34 -7.48
C ASP A 7 15.08 6.15 -7.90
N GLU A 8 14.19 5.69 -7.00
CA GLU A 8 12.77 5.63 -7.26
C GLU A 8 12.18 7.02 -7.52
N GLN A 9 12.56 8.03 -6.72
CA GLN A 9 12.13 9.41 -6.93
C GLN A 9 12.53 9.95 -8.30
N ARG A 10 13.74 9.62 -8.76
CA ARG A 10 14.24 9.99 -10.09
C ARG A 10 13.50 9.24 -11.19
N LYS A 11 13.33 7.92 -11.03
CA LYS A 11 12.65 7.05 -11.99
C LYS A 11 11.20 7.48 -12.23
N TYR A 12 10.47 7.79 -11.17
CA TYR A 12 9.05 8.14 -11.23
C TYR A 12 8.77 9.64 -11.12
N ALA A 13 9.76 10.49 -11.46
CA ALA A 13 9.62 11.94 -11.34
C ALA A 13 8.44 12.51 -12.13
N ASN A 14 8.16 11.97 -13.31
CA ASN A 14 7.12 12.42 -14.23
C ASN A 14 5.86 11.53 -14.21
N GLN A 15 5.85 10.44 -13.43
CA GLN A 15 4.75 9.46 -13.34
C GLN A 15 4.05 9.45 -11.97
N GLY A 16 4.76 9.88 -10.93
CA GLY A 16 4.37 9.56 -9.55
C GLY A 16 4.71 8.12 -9.18
N HIS A 17 4.80 7.84 -7.88
CA HIS A 17 5.11 6.50 -7.41
C HIS A 17 3.93 5.55 -7.64
N PRO A 18 4.13 4.35 -8.24
CA PRO A 18 3.04 3.44 -8.65
C PRO A 18 2.08 3.02 -7.54
N ASP A 19 2.56 2.96 -6.30
CA ASP A 19 1.76 2.47 -5.17
C ASP A 19 1.24 3.59 -4.26
N PHE A 20 1.78 4.81 -4.36
CA PHE A 20 1.44 5.88 -3.43
C PHE A 20 0.02 6.40 -3.67
N GLN A 21 -0.34 6.65 -4.93
CA GLN A 21 -1.69 7.09 -5.28
C GLN A 21 -2.71 5.98 -5.06
N ALA A 22 -2.39 4.75 -5.45
CA ALA A 22 -3.23 3.58 -5.25
C ALA A 22 -3.54 3.33 -3.76
N PHE A 23 -2.54 3.49 -2.86
CA PHE A 23 -2.76 3.41 -1.42
C PHE A 23 -3.81 4.41 -0.94
N HIS A 24 -3.72 5.66 -1.39
CA HIS A 24 -4.70 6.69 -1.01
C HIS A 24 -6.09 6.40 -1.59
N HIS A 25 -6.17 5.85 -2.80
CA HIS A 25 -7.46 5.43 -3.38
C HIS A 25 -8.13 4.34 -2.54
N ASP A 26 -7.39 3.31 -2.13
CA ASP A 26 -7.92 2.27 -1.26
C ASP A 26 -8.29 2.80 0.13
N LEU A 27 -7.48 3.72 0.69
CA LEU A 27 -7.78 4.38 1.96
C LEU A 27 -9.04 5.25 1.88
N TYR A 28 -9.19 6.06 0.82
CA TYR A 28 -10.37 6.91 0.63
C TYR A 28 -11.63 6.08 0.39
N ARG A 29 -11.50 4.97 -0.33
CA ARG A 29 -12.61 4.02 -0.47
C ARG A 29 -13.03 3.45 0.89
N ALA A 30 -12.10 3.09 1.76
CA ALA A 30 -12.38 2.61 3.11
C ALA A 30 -13.08 3.68 3.95
N VAL A 31 -12.54 4.89 4.03
CA VAL A 31 -13.11 6.02 4.78
C VAL A 31 -14.50 6.41 4.24
N GLY A 32 -14.66 6.41 2.92
CA GLY A 32 -15.92 6.70 2.23
C GLY A 32 -16.93 5.55 2.24
N ARG A 33 -16.62 4.42 2.91
CA ARG A 33 -17.47 3.22 2.96
C ARG A 33 -17.88 2.73 1.57
N GLY A 34 -16.90 2.67 0.66
CA GLY A 34 -17.05 2.26 -0.73
C GLY A 34 -17.33 3.41 -1.70
N ARG A 35 -17.68 4.62 -1.23
CA ARG A 35 -18.02 5.77 -2.08
C ARG A 35 -17.01 6.89 -1.92
N TRP A 36 -16.40 7.32 -3.02
CA TRP A 36 -15.43 8.40 -3.01
C TRP A 36 -15.22 9.03 -4.38
N TRP A 37 -14.68 10.24 -4.40
CA TRP A 37 -14.35 10.99 -5.60
C TRP A 37 -12.92 11.51 -5.52
N VAL A 38 -12.24 11.61 -6.66
CA VAL A 38 -11.05 12.45 -6.80
C VAL A 38 -11.53 13.87 -7.07
N MET A 39 -11.44 14.74 -6.07
CA MET A 39 -11.90 16.12 -6.21
C MET A 39 -10.91 17.02 -6.94
N GLU A 40 -9.63 16.63 -6.96
CA GLU A 40 -8.57 17.40 -7.60
C GLU A 40 -7.51 16.47 -8.18
N GLN A 41 -7.67 16.14 -9.47
CA GLN A 41 -6.64 15.48 -10.26
C GLN A 41 -5.84 16.51 -11.03
N GLN A 42 -4.52 16.50 -10.85
CA GLN A 42 -3.62 17.42 -11.53
C GLN A 42 -3.48 17.05 -13.01
N PRO A 43 -3.74 17.99 -13.97
CA PRO A 43 -3.59 17.73 -15.39
C PRO A 43 -2.16 18.03 -15.90
N GLY A 44 -1.28 18.56 -15.06
CA GLY A 44 0.06 18.98 -15.43
C GLY A 44 0.89 19.46 -14.25
N PRO A 45 1.96 20.23 -14.48
CA PRO A 45 2.75 20.79 -13.40
C PRO A 45 1.92 21.62 -12.43
N VAL A 46 2.18 21.44 -11.14
CA VAL A 46 1.68 22.33 -10.07
C VAL A 46 2.69 23.45 -9.80
N ASN A 47 2.42 24.35 -8.84
CA ASN A 47 3.31 25.47 -8.52
C ASN A 47 3.73 25.54 -7.05
N TRP A 48 3.30 24.58 -6.23
CA TRP A 48 3.50 24.61 -4.77
C TRP A 48 4.50 23.55 -4.26
N ALA A 49 4.87 22.58 -5.10
CA ALA A 49 5.87 21.57 -4.73
C ALA A 49 7.31 22.09 -4.95
N PRO A 50 8.31 21.54 -4.25
CA PRO A 50 9.72 21.88 -4.49
C PRO A 50 10.16 21.63 -5.94
N TYR A 51 9.60 20.62 -6.59
CA TYR A 51 9.82 20.27 -7.99
C TYR A 51 8.46 19.96 -8.63
N ASN A 52 8.18 20.53 -9.79
CA ASN A 52 6.90 20.47 -10.48
C ASN A 52 7.09 19.94 -11.91
N PRO A 53 7.45 18.66 -12.08
CA PRO A 53 7.67 18.07 -13.40
C PRO A 53 6.35 17.93 -14.17
N SER A 54 6.43 17.95 -15.49
CA SER A 54 5.30 17.63 -16.35
C SER A 54 5.07 16.11 -16.34
N PRO A 55 3.81 15.65 -16.32
CA PRO A 55 3.50 14.23 -16.53
C PRO A 55 4.01 13.73 -17.89
N LEU A 56 4.38 12.46 -17.97
CA LEU A 56 4.56 11.82 -19.27
C LEU A 56 3.23 11.76 -20.02
N PRO A 57 3.23 11.85 -21.36
CA PRO A 57 2.03 11.62 -22.16
C PRO A 57 1.42 10.24 -21.83
N GLY A 58 0.12 10.21 -21.54
CA GLY A 58 -0.61 9.02 -21.10
C GLY A 58 -0.87 8.95 -19.59
N MET A 59 -0.12 9.69 -18.76
CA MET A 59 -0.24 9.59 -17.30
C MET A 59 -1.56 10.17 -16.77
N VAL A 60 -2.10 11.22 -17.33
CA VAL A 60 -3.40 11.79 -16.89
C VAL A 60 -4.52 10.78 -17.13
N ARG A 61 -4.49 10.07 -18.26
CA ARG A 61 -5.40 8.97 -18.56
C ARG A 61 -5.17 7.80 -17.56
N LEU A 62 -3.93 7.40 -17.34
CA LEU A 62 -3.58 6.29 -16.42
C LEU A 62 -4.10 6.58 -15.01
N TRP A 63 -3.82 7.76 -14.45
CA TRP A 63 -4.27 8.13 -13.11
C TRP A 63 -5.80 8.14 -12.98
N SER A 64 -6.49 8.60 -14.02
CA SER A 64 -7.96 8.61 -14.04
C SER A 64 -8.52 7.18 -14.02
N TRP A 65 -7.99 6.29 -14.86
CA TRP A 65 -8.41 4.89 -14.87
C TRP A 65 -8.00 4.13 -13.61
N GLU A 66 -6.87 4.46 -13.00
CA GLU A 66 -6.50 3.88 -11.72
C GLU A 66 -7.51 4.27 -10.62
N ALA A 67 -7.93 5.54 -10.56
CA ALA A 67 -8.97 5.96 -9.63
C ALA A 67 -10.28 5.18 -9.85
N PHE A 68 -10.73 5.03 -11.09
CA PHE A 68 -11.94 4.25 -11.39
C PHE A 68 -11.78 2.77 -11.07
N ALA A 69 -10.64 2.15 -11.36
CA ALA A 69 -10.36 0.75 -11.01
C ALA A 69 -10.34 0.53 -9.48
N HIS A 70 -10.02 1.56 -8.69
CA HIS A 70 -10.11 1.55 -7.24
C HIS A 70 -11.49 1.98 -6.71
N GLY A 71 -12.48 2.23 -7.60
CA GLY A 71 -13.87 2.48 -7.25
C GLY A 71 -14.24 3.96 -7.08
N ALA A 72 -13.46 4.90 -7.63
CA ALA A 72 -13.88 6.30 -7.67
C ALA A 72 -15.14 6.46 -8.52
N GLU A 73 -16.13 7.21 -8.02
CA GLU A 73 -17.35 7.54 -8.78
C GLU A 73 -17.11 8.71 -9.75
N ALA A 74 -16.11 9.55 -9.46
CA ALA A 74 -15.76 10.71 -10.29
C ALA A 74 -14.29 11.08 -10.15
N VAL A 75 -13.73 11.61 -11.23
CA VAL A 75 -12.42 12.26 -11.25
C VAL A 75 -12.60 13.68 -11.77
N CYS A 76 -12.31 14.68 -10.92
CA CYS A 76 -12.41 16.09 -11.23
C CYS A 76 -11.02 16.66 -11.47
N TYR A 77 -10.82 17.31 -12.60
CA TYR A 77 -9.51 17.91 -12.91
C TYR A 77 -9.43 19.34 -12.39
N PHE A 78 -8.38 19.65 -11.67
CA PHE A 78 -8.04 21.02 -11.30
C PHE A 78 -6.88 21.48 -12.17
N ARG A 79 -7.12 22.39 -13.08
CA ARG A 79 -8.34 23.19 -13.33
C ARG A 79 -8.69 23.18 -14.84
N TRP A 80 -9.87 23.73 -15.14
CA TRP A 80 -10.32 23.87 -16.55
C TRP A 80 -9.33 24.67 -17.38
N ARG A 81 -8.93 25.87 -16.93
CA ARG A 81 -7.96 26.72 -17.62
C ARG A 81 -6.93 27.27 -16.62
N GLN A 82 -5.67 27.21 -17.01
CA GLN A 82 -4.58 27.85 -16.28
C GLN A 82 -4.85 29.36 -16.16
N ALA A 83 -4.80 29.90 -14.96
CA ALA A 83 -5.06 31.31 -14.72
C ALA A 83 -3.87 32.16 -15.22
N PRO A 84 -4.12 33.23 -16.02
CA PRO A 84 -3.08 34.15 -16.44
C PRO A 84 -2.70 35.19 -15.38
N PHE A 85 -3.25 35.08 -14.18
CA PHE A 85 -3.08 36.03 -13.07
C PHE A 85 -3.20 35.29 -11.73
N ALA A 86 -2.94 36.00 -10.62
CA ALA A 86 -2.98 35.53 -9.24
C ALA A 86 -1.85 34.52 -8.89
N GLN A 87 -1.95 33.87 -7.75
CA GLN A 87 -0.85 33.06 -7.18
C GLN A 87 -0.59 31.75 -7.92
N GLU A 88 -1.63 31.17 -8.50
CA GLU A 88 -1.54 29.88 -9.17
C GLU A 88 -1.34 29.98 -10.68
N GLN A 89 -0.64 31.00 -11.15
CA GLN A 89 -0.39 31.22 -12.59
C GLN A 89 0.40 30.09 -13.23
N MET A 90 1.27 29.42 -12.48
CA MET A 90 2.09 28.31 -12.96
C MET A 90 1.43 26.94 -12.77
N HIS A 91 0.23 26.88 -12.20
CA HIS A 91 -0.54 25.66 -12.06
C HIS A 91 -1.25 25.34 -13.38
N ALA A 92 -0.85 24.29 -14.02
CA ALA A 92 -1.40 23.88 -15.32
C ALA A 92 -2.91 23.60 -15.24
N GLY A 93 -3.62 23.89 -16.33
CA GLY A 93 -5.02 23.52 -16.53
C GLY A 93 -5.20 22.58 -17.70
N LEU A 94 -6.45 22.18 -17.96
CA LEU A 94 -6.81 21.46 -19.19
C LEU A 94 -6.67 22.37 -20.41
N LEU A 95 -6.85 23.67 -20.21
CA LEU A 95 -6.54 24.70 -21.22
C LEU A 95 -5.37 25.57 -20.73
N ARG A 96 -4.59 26.06 -21.66
CA ARG A 96 -3.55 27.07 -21.46
C ARG A 96 -4.17 28.43 -21.08
N PRO A 97 -3.38 29.40 -20.61
CA PRO A 97 -3.91 30.75 -20.28
C PRO A 97 -4.59 31.47 -21.45
N ASP A 98 -4.16 31.19 -22.66
CA ASP A 98 -4.71 31.72 -23.90
C ASP A 98 -5.94 30.94 -24.44
N SER A 99 -6.49 30.02 -23.60
CA SER A 99 -7.66 29.17 -23.94
C SER A 99 -7.42 28.14 -25.03
N VAL A 100 -6.18 27.87 -25.38
CA VAL A 100 -5.80 26.78 -26.30
C VAL A 100 -5.69 25.47 -25.51
N ASP A 101 -5.99 24.35 -26.15
CA ASP A 101 -5.88 23.01 -25.58
C ASP A 101 -4.47 22.77 -25.04
N ALA A 102 -4.37 22.34 -23.77
CA ALA A 102 -3.16 21.82 -23.18
C ALA A 102 -3.08 20.29 -23.38
N PRO A 103 -1.91 19.64 -23.26
CA PRO A 103 -1.78 18.19 -23.52
C PRO A 103 -2.79 17.33 -22.78
N ALA A 104 -3.06 17.63 -21.52
CA ALA A 104 -3.94 16.83 -20.65
C ALA A 104 -5.41 16.80 -21.11
N ILE A 105 -5.90 17.82 -21.85
CA ILE A 105 -7.30 17.79 -22.28
C ILE A 105 -7.57 16.70 -23.33
N VAL A 106 -6.55 16.34 -24.10
CA VAL A 106 -6.66 15.26 -25.08
C VAL A 106 -6.89 13.93 -24.34
N GLU A 107 -6.12 13.69 -23.30
CA GLU A 107 -6.26 12.49 -22.45
C GLU A 107 -7.59 12.51 -21.67
N ALA A 108 -7.99 13.65 -21.12
CA ALA A 108 -9.27 13.78 -20.43
C ALA A 108 -10.48 13.53 -21.35
N ARG A 109 -10.44 14.01 -22.61
CA ARG A 109 -11.46 13.71 -23.62
C ARG A 109 -11.46 12.22 -23.98
N GLN A 110 -10.28 11.61 -24.12
CA GLN A 110 -10.16 10.18 -24.36
C GLN A 110 -10.79 9.36 -23.21
N VAL A 111 -10.49 9.70 -21.95
CA VAL A 111 -11.12 9.06 -20.79
C VAL A 111 -12.64 9.21 -20.82
N ALA A 112 -13.15 10.42 -21.12
CA ALA A 112 -14.59 10.66 -21.22
C ALA A 112 -15.26 9.83 -22.32
N ASP A 113 -14.60 9.62 -23.46
CA ASP A 113 -15.12 8.81 -24.56
C ASP A 113 -15.03 7.31 -24.23
N GLU A 114 -13.97 6.87 -23.56
CA GLU A 114 -13.82 5.49 -23.08
C GLU A 114 -14.89 5.13 -22.04
N ILE A 115 -15.21 6.03 -21.10
CA ILE A 115 -16.26 5.84 -20.11
C ILE A 115 -17.63 5.63 -20.75
N LYS A 116 -17.97 6.41 -21.82
CA LYS A 116 -19.26 6.25 -22.52
C LYS A 116 -19.44 4.86 -23.16
N GLN A 117 -18.34 4.20 -23.49
CA GLN A 117 -18.30 2.88 -24.14
C GLN A 117 -18.07 1.73 -23.19
N THR A 118 -17.84 2.05 -21.91
CA THR A 118 -17.46 1.09 -20.87
C THR A 118 -18.61 0.95 -19.88
N PRO A 119 -19.03 -0.27 -19.51
CA PRO A 119 -19.89 -0.47 -18.35
C PRO A 119 -19.27 0.16 -17.09
N ASP A 120 -20.10 0.54 -16.14
CA ASP A 120 -19.63 1.06 -14.86
C ASP A 120 -18.67 0.08 -14.20
N VAL A 121 -17.50 0.58 -13.83
CA VAL A 121 -16.50 -0.21 -13.12
C VAL A 121 -17.04 -0.53 -11.72
N GLN A 122 -17.30 -1.80 -11.47
CA GLN A 122 -17.77 -2.26 -10.16
C GLN A 122 -16.59 -2.76 -9.33
N PRO A 123 -16.28 -2.12 -8.18
CA PRO A 123 -15.25 -2.64 -7.29
C PRO A 123 -15.64 -4.03 -6.79
N ALA A 124 -14.66 -4.93 -6.71
CA ALA A 124 -14.81 -6.22 -6.06
C ALA A 124 -14.16 -6.20 -4.68
N GLN A 125 -14.66 -6.99 -3.75
CA GLN A 125 -13.95 -7.28 -2.51
C GLN A 125 -12.64 -7.99 -2.86
N SER A 126 -11.52 -7.45 -2.36
CA SER A 126 -10.22 -8.08 -2.54
C SER A 126 -10.10 -9.33 -1.66
N LYS A 127 -9.16 -10.22 -2.01
CA LYS A 127 -8.84 -11.37 -1.14
C LYS A 127 -7.86 -11.03 -0.02
N VAL A 128 -7.31 -9.82 -0.06
CA VAL A 128 -6.31 -9.33 0.90
C VAL A 128 -6.83 -8.07 1.57
N ALA A 129 -6.77 -8.04 2.89
CA ALA A 129 -7.04 -6.87 3.71
C ALA A 129 -5.77 -6.37 4.38
N LEU A 130 -5.63 -5.05 4.45
CA LEU A 130 -4.61 -4.35 5.22
C LEU A 130 -5.30 -3.39 6.18
N MET A 131 -5.14 -3.60 7.47
CA MET A 131 -5.72 -2.70 8.47
C MET A 131 -4.92 -1.41 8.56
N PHE A 132 -5.63 -0.29 8.67
CA PHE A 132 -5.05 1.03 8.86
C PHE A 132 -5.75 1.75 10.01
N ASP A 133 -4.96 2.29 10.93
CA ASP A 133 -5.43 2.94 12.15
C ASP A 133 -4.75 4.30 12.34
N TYR A 134 -5.54 5.38 12.32
CA TYR A 134 -5.03 6.73 12.58
C TYR A 134 -4.54 6.92 14.02
N ASP A 135 -5.16 6.25 15.00
CA ASP A 135 -4.71 6.30 16.39
C ASP A 135 -3.32 5.66 16.53
N ALA A 136 -3.05 4.59 15.76
CA ALA A 136 -1.73 4.01 15.69
C ALA A 136 -0.70 4.99 15.09
N ASP A 137 -1.05 5.73 14.04
CA ASP A 137 -0.15 6.73 13.44
C ASP A 137 0.19 7.85 14.44
N TRP A 138 -0.79 8.33 15.18
CA TRP A 138 -0.55 9.30 16.26
C TRP A 138 0.29 8.72 17.40
N ALA A 139 0.01 7.48 17.81
CA ALA A 139 0.78 6.79 18.86
C ALA A 139 2.25 6.59 18.47
N TRP A 140 2.53 6.23 17.21
CA TRP A 140 3.89 6.13 16.67
C TRP A 140 4.59 7.51 16.63
N THR A 141 3.85 8.57 16.32
CA THR A 141 4.38 9.94 16.34
C THR A 141 4.76 10.39 17.74
N ILE A 142 3.97 10.03 18.76
CA ILE A 142 4.21 10.38 20.17
C ILE A 142 5.32 9.50 20.77
N GLN A 143 5.37 8.23 20.38
CA GLN A 143 6.36 7.24 20.87
C GLN A 143 7.10 6.59 19.69
N PRO A 144 7.93 7.33 18.95
CA PRO A 144 8.52 6.87 17.69
C PRO A 144 9.51 5.71 17.86
N GLN A 145 10.11 5.53 19.02
CA GLN A 145 11.15 4.54 19.36
C GLN A 145 12.50 4.75 18.66
N GLY A 146 12.55 5.54 17.58
CA GLY A 146 13.77 5.86 16.84
C GLY A 146 13.53 6.84 15.71
N THR A 147 14.61 7.27 15.07
CA THR A 147 14.55 8.22 13.94
C THR A 147 14.08 7.51 12.67
N GLY A 148 13.17 8.15 11.94
CA GLY A 148 12.70 7.66 10.62
C GLY A 148 11.69 6.52 10.69
N LEU A 149 11.26 6.12 11.88
CA LEU A 149 10.22 5.12 12.05
C LEU A 149 8.85 5.82 12.10
N SER A 150 7.93 5.42 11.22
CA SER A 150 6.56 5.89 11.20
C SER A 150 5.60 4.75 10.87
N TYR A 151 4.40 4.81 11.43
CA TYR A 151 3.35 3.83 11.15
C TYR A 151 2.99 3.82 9.66
N PHE A 152 2.80 5.01 9.07
CA PHE A 152 2.51 5.13 7.65
C PHE A 152 3.56 4.42 6.77
N SER A 153 4.86 4.60 7.06
CA SER A 153 5.92 3.95 6.28
C SER A 153 5.87 2.43 6.42
N LEU A 154 5.61 1.90 7.62
CA LEU A 154 5.47 0.46 7.83
C LEU A 154 4.30 -0.11 7.03
N ILE A 155 3.14 0.52 7.12
CA ILE A 155 1.94 0.11 6.38
C ILE A 155 2.17 0.20 4.87
N PHE A 156 2.78 1.30 4.41
CA PHE A 156 3.03 1.52 3.00
C PHE A 156 4.02 0.49 2.41
N ASP A 157 5.04 0.08 3.16
CA ASP A 157 5.97 -0.96 2.72
C ASP A 157 5.26 -2.32 2.57
N HIS A 158 4.35 -2.69 3.48
CA HIS A 158 3.51 -3.89 3.33
C HIS A 158 2.57 -3.76 2.13
N TYR A 159 1.93 -2.61 1.93
CA TYR A 159 1.08 -2.36 0.77
C TYR A 159 1.85 -2.50 -0.54
N ARG A 160 3.04 -1.92 -0.63
CA ARG A 160 3.92 -2.05 -1.81
C ARG A 160 4.27 -3.51 -2.12
N ALA A 161 4.62 -4.29 -1.09
CA ALA A 161 4.94 -5.71 -1.26
C ALA A 161 3.74 -6.50 -1.80
N LEU A 162 2.54 -6.26 -1.28
CA LEU A 162 1.29 -6.85 -1.79
C LEU A 162 1.02 -6.46 -3.25
N ARG A 163 1.16 -5.18 -3.59
CA ARG A 163 0.95 -4.68 -4.96
C ARG A 163 1.97 -5.24 -5.95
N ARG A 164 3.23 -5.40 -5.55
CA ARG A 164 4.29 -6.03 -6.35
C ARG A 164 4.00 -7.51 -6.61
N ALA A 165 3.36 -8.20 -5.67
CA ALA A 165 2.91 -9.58 -5.83
C ALA A 165 1.66 -9.72 -6.74
N GLY A 166 1.16 -8.61 -7.30
CA GLY A 166 -0.02 -8.62 -8.17
C GLY A 166 -1.34 -8.78 -7.42
N LEU A 167 -1.41 -8.31 -6.18
CA LEU A 167 -2.61 -8.42 -5.36
C LEU A 167 -3.38 -7.10 -5.32
N SER A 168 -4.71 -7.20 -5.41
CA SER A 168 -5.61 -6.12 -5.02
C SER A 168 -5.77 -6.13 -3.50
N VAL A 169 -5.87 -4.94 -2.88
CA VAL A 169 -5.90 -4.78 -1.44
C VAL A 169 -7.12 -3.96 -1.04
N ASP A 170 -7.80 -4.38 0.02
CA ASP A 170 -8.78 -3.55 0.72
C ASP A 170 -8.15 -3.01 2.00
N ILE A 171 -8.29 -1.71 2.25
CA ILE A 171 -7.91 -1.13 3.54
C ILE A 171 -9.11 -1.23 4.47
N LEU A 172 -8.89 -1.73 5.68
CA LEU A 172 -9.92 -1.88 6.70
C LEU A 172 -9.65 -0.97 7.91
N PRO A 173 -10.71 -0.36 8.47
CA PRO A 173 -10.60 0.42 9.68
C PRO A 173 -10.42 -0.46 10.93
N PRO A 174 -9.94 0.10 12.06
CA PRO A 174 -9.64 -0.65 13.26
C PRO A 174 -10.86 -1.23 13.99
N ASP A 175 -12.07 -0.79 13.64
CA ASP A 175 -13.34 -1.31 14.15
C ASP A 175 -13.89 -2.51 13.36
N SER A 176 -13.19 -2.96 12.31
CA SER A 176 -13.56 -4.18 11.58
C SER A 176 -13.44 -5.41 12.46
N ARG A 177 -14.45 -6.29 12.42
CA ARG A 177 -14.49 -7.58 13.13
C ARG A 177 -14.86 -8.75 12.23
N ASP A 178 -15.43 -8.48 11.07
CA ASP A 178 -15.77 -9.48 10.05
C ASP A 178 -14.68 -9.50 8.98
N PHE A 179 -13.97 -10.61 8.92
CA PHE A 179 -12.91 -10.88 7.94
C PHE A 179 -13.35 -11.95 6.91
N SER A 180 -14.65 -12.25 6.84
CA SER A 180 -15.17 -13.19 5.87
C SER A 180 -14.86 -12.76 4.43
N GLY A 181 -14.48 -13.72 3.59
CA GLY A 181 -14.11 -13.48 2.19
C GLY A 181 -12.67 -13.05 1.96
N TYR A 182 -11.93 -12.64 3.01
CA TYR A 182 -10.48 -12.43 2.92
C TYR A 182 -9.74 -13.75 3.14
N SER A 183 -8.67 -13.95 2.40
CA SER A 183 -7.74 -15.08 2.55
C SER A 183 -6.48 -14.68 3.30
N LEU A 184 -6.15 -13.38 3.32
CA LEU A 184 -4.98 -12.82 4.01
C LEU A 184 -5.35 -11.47 4.63
N VAL A 185 -5.06 -11.31 5.92
CA VAL A 185 -5.28 -10.06 6.68
C VAL A 185 -3.98 -9.61 7.32
N LEU A 186 -3.58 -8.37 7.07
CA LEU A 186 -2.40 -7.76 7.69
C LEU A 186 -2.83 -6.66 8.66
N ALA A 187 -2.30 -6.70 9.88
CA ALA A 187 -2.52 -5.69 10.92
C ALA A 187 -1.20 -5.30 11.63
N PRO A 188 -0.16 -4.88 10.86
CA PRO A 188 1.12 -4.51 11.45
C PRO A 188 1.03 -3.16 12.16
N GLY A 189 1.82 -3.00 13.22
CA GLY A 189 2.06 -1.71 13.85
C GLY A 189 0.91 -1.10 14.64
N MET A 190 -0.22 -1.75 14.78
CA MET A 190 -1.35 -1.28 15.59
C MET A 190 -0.97 -1.35 17.08
N MET A 191 -0.39 -0.27 17.61
CA MET A 191 0.19 -0.24 18.97
C MET A 191 -0.82 -0.58 20.04
N HIS A 192 -2.05 -0.10 19.94
CA HIS A 192 -3.17 -0.55 20.75
C HIS A 192 -4.08 -1.43 19.88
N MET A 193 -4.44 -2.59 20.39
CA MET A 193 -5.38 -3.50 19.74
C MET A 193 -6.40 -3.99 20.76
N PRO A 194 -7.68 -3.65 20.62
CA PRO A 194 -8.74 -4.12 21.51
C PRO A 194 -8.84 -5.65 21.53
N ASP A 195 -9.27 -6.23 22.66
CA ASP A 195 -9.33 -7.68 22.83
C ASP A 195 -10.32 -8.36 21.87
N ASP A 196 -11.41 -7.70 21.52
CA ASP A 196 -12.39 -8.20 20.57
C ASP A 196 -11.80 -8.25 19.14
N LEU A 197 -10.90 -7.31 18.76
CA LEU A 197 -10.18 -7.37 17.51
C LEU A 197 -9.13 -8.50 17.53
N LYS A 198 -8.37 -8.65 18.61
CA LYS A 198 -7.46 -9.80 18.78
C LYS A 198 -8.21 -11.13 18.64
N GLN A 199 -9.40 -11.22 19.26
CA GLN A 199 -10.25 -12.40 19.16
C GLN A 199 -10.73 -12.64 17.73
N ALA A 200 -11.20 -11.62 17.04
CA ALA A 200 -11.67 -11.72 15.64
C ALA A 200 -10.55 -12.18 14.70
N LEU A 201 -9.32 -11.63 14.84
CA LEU A 201 -8.15 -12.05 14.07
C LEU A 201 -7.69 -13.46 14.42
N SER A 202 -7.82 -13.86 15.69
CA SER A 202 -7.44 -15.21 16.18
C SER A 202 -8.38 -16.31 15.70
N THR A 203 -9.61 -15.98 15.31
CA THR A 203 -10.66 -16.96 14.95
C THR A 203 -11.13 -16.89 13.51
N CYS A 204 -10.65 -15.94 12.71
CA CYS A 204 -10.99 -15.86 11.28
C CYS A 204 -10.31 -17.00 10.49
N ASP A 205 -10.86 -17.28 9.31
CA ASP A 205 -10.31 -18.32 8.40
C ASP A 205 -9.11 -17.83 7.56
N ALA A 206 -8.79 -16.52 7.60
CA ALA A 206 -7.70 -15.94 6.84
C ALA A 206 -6.34 -16.21 7.48
N GLU A 207 -5.26 -16.30 6.68
CA GLU A 207 -3.90 -16.11 7.21
C GLU A 207 -3.76 -14.68 7.75
N VAL A 208 -3.15 -14.53 8.92
CA VAL A 208 -3.02 -13.25 9.61
C VAL A 208 -1.56 -12.90 9.85
N LEU A 209 -1.16 -11.69 9.44
CA LEU A 209 0.13 -11.10 9.78
C LEU A 209 -0.05 -9.93 10.74
N ILE A 210 0.63 -9.98 11.87
CA ILE A 210 0.72 -8.91 12.85
C ILE A 210 2.18 -8.57 13.19
N GLY A 211 2.42 -7.48 13.92
CA GLY A 211 3.77 -7.02 14.28
C GLY A 211 4.44 -6.21 13.16
N PRO A 212 5.59 -5.56 13.41
CA PRO A 212 6.09 -5.28 14.76
C PRO A 212 5.22 -4.26 15.49
N ARG A 213 5.41 -4.12 16.81
CA ARG A 213 4.70 -3.18 17.70
C ARG A 213 3.18 -3.36 17.77
N THR A 214 2.64 -4.44 17.23
CA THR A 214 1.20 -4.72 17.35
C THR A 214 0.87 -5.10 18.80
N ALA A 215 -0.20 -4.49 19.34
CA ALA A 215 -0.65 -4.63 20.73
C ALA A 215 0.44 -4.29 21.78
N ALA A 216 1.42 -3.48 21.42
CA ALA A 216 2.53 -3.08 22.28
C ALA A 216 2.12 -2.09 23.40
N ARG A 217 0.90 -1.58 23.35
CA ARG A 217 0.33 -0.65 24.34
C ARG A 217 -1.10 -1.02 24.69
N ASP A 218 -1.48 -0.77 25.93
CA ASP A 218 -2.88 -0.79 26.36
C ASP A 218 -3.61 0.52 26.00
N ALA A 219 -4.88 0.62 26.37
CA ALA A 219 -5.69 1.82 26.09
C ALA A 219 -5.18 3.10 26.78
N ASN A 220 -4.31 2.98 27.78
CA ASN A 220 -3.66 4.10 28.47
C ASN A 220 -2.24 4.38 27.99
N MET A 221 -1.83 3.75 26.89
CA MET A 221 -0.48 3.84 26.30
C MET A 221 0.62 3.29 27.22
N ALA A 222 0.28 2.46 28.19
CA ALA A 222 1.24 1.72 29.00
C ALA A 222 1.63 0.39 28.32
N ILE A 223 2.78 -0.17 28.70
CA ILE A 223 3.16 -1.52 28.29
C ILE A 223 2.25 -2.50 29.04
N PRO A 224 1.49 -3.35 28.34
CA PRO A 224 0.57 -4.28 28.99
C PRO A 224 1.33 -5.40 29.71
N VAL A 225 0.67 -5.95 30.75
CA VAL A 225 1.09 -7.19 31.41
C VAL A 225 -0.13 -8.13 31.42
N PRO A 226 -0.02 -9.31 30.79
CA PRO A 226 1.18 -9.93 30.17
C PRO A 226 1.77 -9.14 29.04
N LEU A 227 3.07 -9.35 28.75
CA LEU A 227 3.82 -8.64 27.70
C LEU A 227 3.22 -8.88 26.29
N PRO A 228 3.40 -7.91 25.37
CA PRO A 228 2.87 -8.00 24.01
C PRO A 228 3.36 -9.25 23.25
N PRO A 229 2.62 -9.68 22.20
CA PRO A 229 1.35 -9.13 21.72
C PRO A 229 0.13 -9.65 22.48
N ALA A 230 0.28 -10.62 23.37
CA ALA A 230 -0.77 -11.20 24.23
C ALA A 230 -2.01 -11.65 23.41
N PHE A 231 -1.79 -12.38 22.32
CA PHE A 231 -2.81 -13.10 21.56
C PHE A 231 -2.99 -14.50 22.11
N ALA A 232 -4.24 -14.89 22.42
CA ALA A 232 -4.53 -16.21 22.99
C ALA A 232 -4.17 -17.36 22.05
N SER A 233 -4.20 -17.12 20.72
CA SER A 233 -3.87 -18.11 19.69
C SER A 233 -2.38 -18.16 19.32
N LEU A 234 -1.52 -17.33 19.94
CA LEU A 234 -0.12 -17.19 19.53
C LEU A 234 0.80 -17.14 20.77
N ASP A 235 1.59 -18.19 20.94
CA ASP A 235 2.58 -18.25 22.04
C ASP A 235 3.87 -17.52 21.65
N VAL A 236 3.79 -16.20 21.64
CA VAL A 236 4.89 -15.27 21.41
C VAL A 236 4.84 -14.15 22.44
N THR A 237 5.99 -13.79 22.96
CA THR A 237 6.19 -12.66 23.88
C THR A 237 7.32 -11.78 23.35
N VAL A 238 7.11 -10.47 23.33
CA VAL A 238 8.15 -9.49 23.05
C VAL A 238 8.85 -9.13 24.37
N SER A 239 10.06 -9.62 24.57
CA SER A 239 10.82 -9.41 25.81
C SER A 239 11.64 -8.13 25.79
N ARG A 240 12.11 -7.71 24.63
CA ARG A 240 12.94 -6.52 24.44
C ARG A 240 12.80 -5.97 23.01
N VAL A 241 13.07 -4.68 22.85
CA VAL A 241 13.06 -3.99 21.57
C VAL A 241 14.35 -3.20 21.37
N GLU A 242 14.77 -3.08 20.11
CA GLU A 242 15.90 -2.24 19.73
C GLU A 242 15.65 -1.52 18.40
N THR A 243 16.34 -0.40 18.21
CA THR A 243 16.39 0.29 16.93
C THR A 243 17.69 -0.01 16.21
N ILE A 244 17.59 -0.29 14.94
CA ILE A 244 18.71 -0.71 14.09
C ILE A 244 19.26 0.51 13.37
N ARG A 245 20.57 0.73 13.48
CA ARG A 245 21.27 1.78 12.73
C ARG A 245 21.22 1.46 11.23
N PRO A 246 21.01 2.47 10.34
CA PRO A 246 20.94 2.23 8.89
C PRO A 246 22.20 1.58 8.30
N ASP A 247 23.36 1.82 8.92
CA ASP A 247 24.66 1.26 8.50
C ASP A 247 24.94 -0.15 9.08
N ARG A 248 24.01 -0.71 9.87
CA ARG A 248 24.15 -2.03 10.52
C ARG A 248 22.86 -2.85 10.47
N PRO A 249 22.30 -3.13 9.27
CA PRO A 249 21.11 -3.97 9.18
C PRO A 249 21.39 -5.37 9.72
N VAL A 250 20.35 -6.04 10.22
CA VAL A 250 20.45 -7.39 10.80
C VAL A 250 20.08 -8.40 9.71
N ALA A 251 21.09 -9.11 9.18
CA ALA A 251 20.91 -10.07 8.10
C ALA A 251 20.09 -11.30 8.53
N LEU A 252 19.21 -11.79 7.65
CA LEU A 252 18.42 -12.99 7.84
C LEU A 252 19.01 -14.20 7.11
N GLN A 253 18.75 -15.41 7.61
CA GLN A 253 19.17 -16.66 6.97
C GLN A 253 18.50 -16.87 5.61
N SER A 254 17.27 -16.39 5.44
CA SER A 254 16.52 -16.45 4.18
C SER A 254 16.95 -15.42 3.14
N GLY A 255 17.93 -14.56 3.45
CA GLY A 255 18.31 -13.39 2.67
C GLY A 255 17.54 -12.13 3.09
N GLY A 256 18.03 -10.95 2.65
CA GLY A 256 17.53 -9.66 3.12
C GLY A 256 17.93 -9.35 4.55
N ALA A 257 17.38 -8.29 5.10
CA ALA A 257 17.72 -7.83 6.44
C ALA A 257 16.54 -7.13 7.15
N VAL A 258 16.58 -7.15 8.47
CA VAL A 258 15.77 -6.26 9.31
C VAL A 258 16.46 -4.90 9.38
N VAL A 259 15.67 -3.85 9.20
CA VAL A 259 16.11 -2.45 9.16
C VAL A 259 15.29 -1.62 10.14
N GLY A 260 15.92 -0.66 10.77
CA GLY A 260 15.25 0.33 11.61
C GLY A 260 14.76 -0.15 12.97
N TYR A 261 14.05 -1.29 13.06
CA TYR A 261 13.42 -1.77 14.29
C TYR A 261 13.38 -3.30 14.39
N LEU A 262 13.70 -3.84 15.56
CA LEU A 262 13.70 -5.29 15.87
C LEU A 262 13.22 -5.55 17.30
N GLU A 263 12.43 -6.59 17.45
CA GLU A 263 11.93 -7.14 18.71
C GLU A 263 12.58 -8.49 19.00
N GLU A 264 12.97 -8.72 20.23
CA GLU A 264 13.39 -10.04 20.72
C GLU A 264 12.14 -10.84 21.07
N LEU A 265 11.96 -11.96 20.37
CA LEU A 265 10.79 -12.84 20.50
C LEU A 265 11.12 -14.07 21.33
N GLU A 266 10.26 -14.35 22.31
CA GLU A 266 10.28 -15.55 23.15
C GLU A 266 8.95 -16.30 22.99
N GLY A 267 8.96 -17.62 23.22
CA GLY A 267 7.77 -18.47 23.15
C GLY A 267 8.05 -19.81 22.47
N SER A 268 7.01 -20.63 22.36
CA SER A 268 7.09 -21.98 21.74
C SER A 268 6.50 -22.01 20.31
N ALA A 269 6.04 -20.88 19.78
CA ALA A 269 5.55 -20.79 18.41
C ALA A 269 6.64 -21.16 17.39
N GLU A 270 6.24 -21.67 16.24
CA GLU A 270 7.14 -22.04 15.15
C GLU A 270 7.93 -20.82 14.64
N VAL A 271 9.26 -20.88 14.64
CA VAL A 271 10.12 -19.84 14.06
C VAL A 271 10.08 -19.96 12.55
N THR A 272 9.57 -18.92 11.86
CA THR A 272 9.45 -18.87 10.41
C THR A 272 10.54 -18.01 9.74
N LEU A 273 11.05 -17.00 10.44
CA LEU A 273 12.22 -16.22 10.02
C LEU A 273 13.18 -16.06 11.20
N GLN A 274 14.48 -16.11 10.89
CA GLN A 274 15.53 -15.93 11.91
C GLN A 274 16.75 -15.19 11.34
N THR A 275 17.45 -14.52 12.24
CA THR A 275 18.71 -13.86 11.92
C THR A 275 19.78 -14.88 11.55
N THR A 276 20.88 -14.43 10.93
CA THR A 276 22.06 -15.31 10.68
C THR A 276 22.69 -15.85 11.97
N THR A 277 22.39 -15.26 13.13
CA THR A 277 22.83 -15.73 14.46
C THR A 277 21.83 -16.67 15.13
N GLY A 278 20.66 -16.93 14.51
CA GLY A 278 19.64 -17.85 14.98
C GLY A 278 18.56 -17.23 15.89
N ALA A 279 18.55 -15.92 16.10
CA ALA A 279 17.48 -15.26 16.85
C ALA A 279 16.19 -15.22 15.99
N ALA A 280 15.04 -15.51 16.63
CA ALA A 280 13.74 -15.45 15.95
C ALA A 280 13.37 -14.02 15.55
N VAL A 281 12.88 -13.86 14.32
CA VAL A 281 12.40 -12.57 13.76
C VAL A 281 10.93 -12.66 13.40
N ALA A 282 10.46 -13.83 12.97
CA ALA A 282 9.03 -14.09 12.84
C ALA A 282 8.70 -15.45 13.43
N MET A 283 7.55 -15.53 14.11
CA MET A 283 7.04 -16.74 14.72
C MET A 283 5.56 -16.92 14.40
N ARG A 284 5.09 -18.18 14.35
CA ARG A 284 3.73 -18.52 13.92
C ARG A 284 3.10 -19.61 14.79
N THR A 285 1.80 -19.46 15.01
CA THR A 285 0.93 -20.53 15.52
C THR A 285 -0.36 -20.58 14.68
N GLY A 286 -0.65 -21.74 14.08
CA GLY A 286 -1.80 -21.89 13.21
C GLY A 286 -1.73 -20.94 12.00
N HIS A 287 -2.73 -20.08 11.85
CA HIS A 287 -2.85 -19.09 10.79
C HIS A 287 -2.33 -17.69 11.20
N VAL A 288 -1.86 -17.48 12.43
CA VAL A 288 -1.36 -16.19 12.93
C VAL A 288 0.16 -16.16 12.92
N THR A 289 0.74 -15.23 12.18
CA THR A 289 2.19 -14.95 12.14
C THR A 289 2.47 -13.60 12.78
N TYR A 290 3.45 -13.57 13.70
CA TYR A 290 4.00 -12.34 14.26
C TYR A 290 5.36 -12.05 13.65
N MET A 291 5.52 -10.88 13.05
CA MET A 291 6.81 -10.38 12.54
C MET A 291 7.37 -9.36 13.52
N GLY A 292 8.45 -9.69 14.23
CA GLY A 292 9.08 -8.83 15.25
C GLY A 292 10.07 -7.82 14.71
N GLY A 293 10.13 -7.60 13.39
CA GLY A 293 11.10 -6.68 12.80
C GLY A 293 10.56 -5.93 11.59
N TRP A 294 11.15 -4.79 11.28
CA TRP A 294 10.89 -4.08 10.03
C TRP A 294 11.84 -4.62 8.95
N GLY A 295 11.33 -5.46 8.05
CA GLY A 295 12.10 -6.04 6.96
C GLY A 295 12.35 -5.07 5.81
N ASP A 296 13.47 -5.25 5.11
CA ASP A 296 13.69 -4.63 3.82
C ASP A 296 12.75 -5.22 2.73
N ASP A 297 12.80 -4.69 1.51
CA ASP A 297 11.97 -5.15 0.39
C ASP A 297 12.11 -6.67 0.13
N ALA A 298 13.32 -7.23 0.30
CA ALA A 298 13.54 -8.66 0.06
C ALA A 298 12.83 -9.52 1.12
N VAL A 299 12.93 -9.13 2.38
CA VAL A 299 12.25 -9.79 3.50
C VAL A 299 10.73 -9.70 3.36
N LEU A 300 10.20 -8.50 3.07
CA LEU A 300 8.77 -8.30 2.92
C LEU A 300 8.19 -9.06 1.73
N ASN A 301 8.87 -9.06 0.58
CA ASN A 301 8.44 -9.82 -0.59
C ASN A 301 8.45 -11.34 -0.31
N GLY A 302 9.47 -11.86 0.37
CA GLY A 302 9.55 -13.27 0.78
C GLY A 302 8.43 -13.64 1.76
N LEU A 303 8.20 -12.82 2.78
CA LEU A 303 7.13 -13.01 3.76
C LEU A 303 5.73 -13.01 3.12
N ILE A 304 5.45 -12.04 2.25
CA ILE A 304 4.18 -11.97 1.51
C ILE A 304 4.00 -13.18 0.61
N SER A 305 5.06 -13.62 -0.09
CA SER A 305 5.01 -14.83 -0.93
C SER A 305 4.66 -16.08 -0.11
N ASP A 306 5.27 -16.26 1.06
CA ASP A 306 4.97 -17.39 1.95
C ASP A 306 3.52 -17.34 2.48
N LEU A 307 3.07 -16.17 2.95
CA LEU A 307 1.70 -15.99 3.42
C LEU A 307 0.67 -16.22 2.30
N CYS A 308 0.93 -15.75 1.07
CA CYS A 308 0.07 -16.01 -0.08
C CYS A 308 -0.01 -17.50 -0.42
N ALA A 309 1.12 -18.21 -0.38
CA ALA A 309 1.14 -19.65 -0.62
C ALA A 309 0.28 -20.42 0.41
N ARG A 310 0.34 -20.04 1.70
CA ARG A 310 -0.49 -20.60 2.76
C ARG A 310 -1.97 -20.27 2.58
N ALA A 311 -2.27 -19.03 2.23
CA ALA A 311 -3.63 -18.55 1.97
C ALA A 311 -4.24 -19.09 0.69
N GLY A 312 -3.50 -19.87 -0.11
CA GLY A 312 -3.93 -20.35 -1.42
C GLY A 312 -4.13 -19.22 -2.44
N LEU A 313 -3.45 -18.08 -2.26
CA LEU A 313 -3.53 -16.94 -3.15
C LEU A 313 -2.51 -17.05 -4.28
N ALA A 314 -2.98 -16.92 -5.52
CA ALA A 314 -2.10 -16.81 -6.67
C ALA A 314 -1.45 -15.43 -6.71
N THR A 315 -0.13 -15.41 -6.89
CA THR A 315 0.65 -14.19 -7.10
C THR A 315 1.10 -14.08 -8.55
N LEU A 316 1.36 -12.85 -9.00
CA LEU A 316 1.89 -12.56 -10.33
C LEU A 316 3.27 -11.90 -10.21
N ALA A 317 4.25 -12.45 -10.93
CA ALA A 317 5.55 -11.79 -11.10
C ALA A 317 5.39 -10.62 -12.07
N LEU A 318 5.12 -9.44 -11.55
CA LEU A 318 4.94 -8.23 -12.34
C LEU A 318 6.30 -7.60 -12.70
N PRO A 319 6.48 -7.12 -13.93
CA PRO A 319 7.62 -6.26 -14.25
C PRO A 319 7.66 -5.03 -13.34
N GLU A 320 8.84 -4.50 -13.09
CA GLU A 320 8.99 -3.29 -12.30
C GLU A 320 8.22 -2.12 -12.93
N GLY A 321 7.49 -1.34 -12.11
CA GLY A 321 6.65 -0.25 -12.57
C GLY A 321 5.31 -0.68 -13.18
N VAL A 322 5.03 -1.99 -13.26
CA VAL A 322 3.71 -2.50 -13.64
C VAL A 322 2.91 -2.86 -12.39
N ARG A 323 1.63 -2.48 -12.39
CA ARG A 323 0.69 -2.83 -11.33
C ARG A 323 -0.62 -3.30 -11.92
N ILE A 324 -1.37 -4.05 -11.13
CA ILE A 324 -2.72 -4.50 -11.51
C ILE A 324 -3.74 -4.11 -10.43
N ARG A 325 -5.00 -4.05 -10.85
CA ARG A 325 -6.17 -3.97 -9.97
C ARG A 325 -7.30 -4.79 -10.57
N ASP A 326 -7.85 -5.70 -9.77
CA ASP A 326 -9.03 -6.47 -10.13
C ASP A 326 -10.30 -5.72 -9.72
N THR A 327 -11.29 -5.77 -10.57
CA THR A 327 -12.67 -5.34 -10.35
C THR A 327 -13.59 -6.55 -10.47
N ALA A 328 -14.89 -6.36 -10.42
CA ALA A 328 -15.85 -7.47 -10.51
C ALA A 328 -15.80 -8.23 -11.85
N SER A 329 -15.39 -7.58 -12.94
CA SER A 329 -15.40 -8.14 -14.29
C SER A 329 -14.09 -8.02 -15.04
N GLU A 330 -13.17 -7.15 -14.61
CA GLU A 330 -11.98 -6.81 -15.37
C GLU A 330 -10.75 -6.71 -14.46
N ARG A 331 -9.60 -7.03 -15.03
CA ARG A 331 -8.29 -6.72 -14.49
C ARG A 331 -7.69 -5.56 -15.24
N PHE A 332 -7.38 -4.49 -14.52
CA PHE A 332 -6.66 -3.35 -15.04
C PHE A 332 -5.16 -3.58 -14.85
N TRP A 333 -4.39 -3.31 -15.92
CA TRP A 333 -2.94 -3.29 -15.92
C TRP A 333 -2.46 -1.87 -16.13
N PHE A 334 -1.59 -1.39 -15.26
CA PHE A 334 -1.04 -0.03 -15.30
C PHE A 334 0.47 -0.12 -15.52
N ASN A 335 0.96 0.52 -16.58
CA ASN A 335 2.38 0.64 -16.85
C ASN A 335 2.86 2.05 -16.51
N TYR A 336 3.57 2.18 -15.40
CA TYR A 336 4.18 3.44 -14.95
C TYR A 336 5.54 3.73 -15.60
N ASN A 337 6.02 2.88 -16.52
CA ASN A 337 7.27 3.11 -17.21
C ASN A 337 7.09 4.05 -18.40
N ALA A 338 8.17 4.74 -18.75
CA ALA A 338 8.24 5.60 -19.94
C ALA A 338 8.30 4.79 -21.25
N GLU A 339 8.47 3.48 -21.17
CA GLU A 339 8.59 2.56 -22.30
C GLU A 339 7.47 1.52 -22.28
N PRO A 340 7.07 0.99 -23.45
CA PRO A 340 6.15 -0.14 -23.50
C PRO A 340 6.73 -1.39 -22.84
N ILE A 341 5.90 -2.18 -22.18
CA ILE A 341 6.29 -3.43 -21.52
C ILE A 341 5.50 -4.59 -22.12
N THR A 342 6.19 -5.64 -22.54
CA THR A 342 5.55 -6.90 -22.96
C THR A 342 5.25 -7.77 -21.74
N THR A 343 4.01 -8.22 -21.64
CA THR A 343 3.51 -9.12 -20.60
C THR A 343 2.81 -10.34 -21.23
N ASN A 344 2.37 -11.26 -20.40
CA ASN A 344 1.57 -12.41 -20.83
C ASN A 344 0.17 -12.03 -21.38
N VAL A 345 -0.30 -10.82 -21.12
CA VAL A 345 -1.61 -10.31 -21.63
C VAL A 345 -1.45 -9.38 -22.84
N GLY A 346 -0.23 -9.18 -23.33
CA GLY A 346 0.07 -8.32 -24.47
C GLY A 346 1.06 -7.21 -24.14
N VAL A 347 1.16 -6.24 -25.05
CA VAL A 347 2.02 -5.07 -24.90
C VAL A 347 1.26 -3.98 -24.15
N LEU A 348 1.75 -3.61 -22.99
CA LEU A 348 1.29 -2.45 -22.22
C LEU A 348 1.96 -1.19 -22.80
N PRO A 349 1.22 -0.20 -23.28
CA PRO A 349 1.82 1.06 -23.74
C PRO A 349 2.65 1.74 -22.63
N ALA A 350 3.59 2.59 -23.02
CA ALA A 350 4.25 3.51 -22.10
C ALA A 350 3.21 4.39 -21.40
N ALA A 351 3.35 4.64 -20.09
CA ALA A 351 2.41 5.43 -19.31
C ALA A 351 0.94 5.04 -19.61
N GLY A 352 0.66 3.72 -19.68
CA GLY A 352 -0.56 3.22 -20.27
C GLY A 352 -1.38 2.28 -19.41
N VAL A 353 -2.61 2.07 -19.85
CA VAL A 353 -3.60 1.18 -19.23
C VAL A 353 -4.06 0.15 -20.24
N LEU A 354 -4.07 -1.13 -19.83
CA LEU A 354 -4.71 -2.22 -20.55
C LEU A 354 -5.77 -2.86 -19.63
N ARG A 355 -6.92 -3.18 -20.20
CA ARG A 355 -8.03 -3.84 -19.50
C ARG A 355 -8.25 -5.21 -20.12
N VAL A 356 -8.36 -6.23 -19.28
CA VAL A 356 -8.66 -7.60 -19.69
C VAL A 356 -9.76 -8.15 -18.79
N GLU A 357 -10.59 -9.04 -19.30
CA GLU A 357 -11.56 -9.75 -18.46
C GLU A 357 -10.84 -10.54 -17.37
N VAL A 358 -11.45 -10.60 -16.18
CA VAL A 358 -10.94 -11.46 -15.09
C VAL A 358 -11.15 -12.90 -15.50
N PRO A 359 -10.11 -13.79 -15.44
CA PRO A 359 -10.22 -15.18 -15.81
C PRO A 359 -11.20 -15.96 -14.92
#